data_4a13100f76aea7bd667c8d6875fe74dc
#
_entry.id   4a13100f76aea7bd667c8d6875fe74dc
#
_cell.length_a   1.000
_cell.length_b   1.000
_cell.length_c   1.000
_cell.angle_alpha   90.00
_cell.angle_beta   90.00
_cell.angle_gamma   90.00
#
_symmetry.space_group_name_H-M   'P 1'
#
loop_
_entity.id
_entity.type
_entity.pdbx_description
1 polymer ?
#
loop_
_entity_poly.entity_id
_entity_poly.type
_entity_poly.pdbx_seq_one_letter_code
_entity_poly.pdbx_strand_id
1 'polypeptide(L)'
;MRFPILFVLFVCGSGAFGQQNSSFYVSTTGNDSNPGTQTAPWRTVQHAADTVWAGSTVNVRGGIYSELVSINASGNASDGFITFRSYPGETAILDAEHFTPADRQGILTIHNQSYVRIEGFEIRNFRTAEHRLAPLGIDVRGSGSHIELLKNNVHHIEQTFPGRDHPGSGGNGFGIAVYGTDAKTPITDLIIDGNEVHHLKTGSSESLVVNGNVTNFRITHNVVHDNNNIGIDVIGFERTAPDPAVDQARDGVVSGNLVYNITSRGNPAYGDVQDSDGIYVDGGTRILIEQNVMHDVDFGIELASEHKDRATSYITARNNLIYHCHTAGVSIGGYAPERGHTDHSTVVNNTLYENDTSATGSGEFQMQWNMTDDVFENNIVYAGPRCLIAVNKSQIDKKKPPIIIDHNLYYCASGAQASMWAEASATVTGFDKYVEEGNERHSHFSDPHFVDAAKNDFHLRSDSPAMAAGTAEGANVGELDLEGSPRVKSGKVDIGCYQAQ
;
A
#
# COMPACT_ATOMS: atom_id res chain seq x y z
N MET A 1 -65.66 41.72 -43.14
CA MET A 1 -65.32 40.32 -42.85
C MET A 1 -64.00 40.31 -42.07
N ARG A 2 -64.03 40.04 -40.76
CA ARG A 2 -62.81 39.92 -39.90
C ARG A 2 -62.65 38.45 -39.54
N PHE A 3 -61.54 37.84 -39.95
CA PHE A 3 -61.15 36.49 -39.54
C PHE A 3 -60.38 36.53 -38.23
N PRO A 4 -60.68 35.65 -37.28
CA PRO A 4 -59.86 35.55 -36.08
C PRO A 4 -58.61 34.64 -36.28
N ILE A 5 -57.45 35.12 -35.94
CA ILE A 5 -56.23 34.34 -35.97
C ILE A 5 -56.19 33.51 -34.63
N LEU A 6 -56.17 32.17 -34.80
CA LEU A 6 -56.04 31.21 -33.70
C LEU A 6 -54.56 31.04 -33.37
N PHE A 7 -54.13 31.53 -32.19
CA PHE A 7 -52.80 31.29 -31.66
C PHE A 7 -52.80 29.92 -30.97
N VAL A 8 -52.08 28.92 -31.55
CA VAL A 8 -51.81 27.65 -30.89
C VAL A 8 -50.52 27.82 -30.04
N LEU A 9 -50.66 27.89 -28.72
CA LEU A 9 -49.53 27.81 -27.78
C LEU A 9 -49.02 26.37 -27.76
N PHE A 10 -47.83 26.14 -28.32
CA PHE A 10 -47.04 24.94 -28.03
C PHE A 10 -46.39 25.10 -26.67
N VAL A 11 -46.91 24.42 -25.64
CA VAL A 11 -46.24 24.22 -24.37
C VAL A 11 -45.20 23.13 -24.57
N CYS A 12 -43.96 23.53 -24.77
CA CYS A 12 -42.82 22.62 -24.60
C CYS A 12 -42.69 22.31 -23.11
N GLY A 13 -43.25 21.19 -22.69
CA GLY A 13 -42.96 20.60 -21.40
C GLY A 13 -41.49 20.13 -21.37
N SER A 14 -40.59 20.91 -20.78
CA SER A 14 -39.28 20.44 -20.35
C SER A 14 -39.50 19.44 -19.21
N GLY A 15 -39.68 18.16 -19.58
CA GLY A 15 -39.58 17.08 -18.62
C GLY A 15 -38.16 17.06 -18.08
N ALA A 16 -37.96 17.51 -16.83
CA ALA A 16 -36.80 17.15 -16.08
C ALA A 16 -36.83 15.61 -15.94
N PHE A 17 -36.04 14.91 -16.74
CA PHE A 17 -35.78 13.50 -16.51
C PHE A 17 -35.00 13.44 -15.21
N GLY A 18 -35.71 13.19 -14.11
CA GLY A 18 -35.09 12.85 -12.83
C GLY A 18 -34.20 11.62 -13.08
N GLN A 19 -32.97 11.74 -12.67
CA GLN A 19 -31.94 10.70 -12.69
C GLN A 19 -32.51 9.45 -12.04
N GLN A 20 -32.83 8.43 -12.82
CA GLN A 20 -33.30 7.16 -12.31
C GLN A 20 -32.08 6.29 -12.13
N ASN A 21 -31.58 6.21 -10.86
CA ASN A 21 -30.57 5.21 -10.47
C ASN A 21 -31.12 3.83 -10.88
N SER A 22 -30.57 3.26 -11.93
CA SER A 22 -31.01 1.96 -12.45
C SER A 22 -30.34 0.84 -11.71
N SER A 23 -31.11 -0.03 -11.07
CA SER A 23 -30.61 -1.23 -10.39
C SER A 23 -30.83 -2.45 -11.26
N PHE A 24 -29.73 -3.14 -11.55
CA PHE A 24 -29.72 -4.39 -12.29
C PHE A 24 -29.28 -5.55 -11.42
N TYR A 25 -29.58 -6.77 -11.86
CA TYR A 25 -29.29 -7.98 -11.12
C TYR A 25 -28.67 -9.04 -12.03
N VAL A 26 -27.65 -9.70 -11.52
CA VAL A 26 -26.99 -10.85 -12.13
C VAL A 26 -27.13 -12.05 -11.19
N SER A 27 -27.40 -13.23 -11.73
CA SER A 27 -27.51 -14.47 -10.96
C SER A 27 -27.04 -15.66 -11.79
N THR A 28 -26.37 -16.61 -11.18
CA THR A 28 -25.94 -17.87 -11.83
C THR A 28 -27.08 -18.67 -12.44
N THR A 29 -28.31 -18.43 -11.99
CA THR A 29 -29.55 -19.01 -12.56
C THR A 29 -30.29 -18.09 -13.52
N GLY A 30 -29.72 -16.91 -13.85
CA GLY A 30 -30.29 -15.93 -14.76
C GLY A 30 -30.15 -16.30 -16.24
N ASN A 31 -30.49 -15.36 -17.08
CA ASN A 31 -30.34 -15.47 -18.53
C ASN A 31 -30.06 -14.08 -19.13
N ASP A 32 -29.03 -13.96 -19.96
CA ASP A 32 -28.61 -12.68 -20.53
C ASP A 32 -29.64 -12.09 -21.51
N SER A 33 -30.65 -12.85 -21.94
CA SER A 33 -31.81 -12.34 -22.65
C SER A 33 -32.87 -11.68 -21.76
N ASN A 34 -32.74 -11.75 -20.45
CA ASN A 34 -33.64 -11.12 -19.50
C ASN A 34 -33.43 -9.61 -19.42
N PRO A 35 -34.38 -8.84 -18.86
CA PRO A 35 -34.23 -7.39 -18.70
C PRO A 35 -33.27 -6.97 -17.54
N GLY A 36 -32.64 -7.89 -16.81
CA GLY A 36 -31.74 -7.58 -15.69
C GLY A 36 -32.46 -7.14 -14.42
N THR A 37 -33.75 -7.40 -14.27
CA THR A 37 -34.51 -7.09 -13.05
C THR A 37 -34.26 -8.14 -11.97
N GLN A 38 -34.64 -7.84 -10.74
CA GLN A 38 -34.48 -8.77 -9.60
C GLN A 38 -35.21 -10.10 -9.84
N THR A 39 -36.34 -10.10 -10.48
CA THR A 39 -37.15 -11.31 -10.80
C THR A 39 -36.77 -11.99 -12.10
N ALA A 40 -36.06 -11.27 -13.01
CA ALA A 40 -35.54 -11.78 -14.26
C ALA A 40 -34.10 -11.27 -14.46
N PRO A 41 -33.12 -11.79 -13.68
CA PRO A 41 -31.73 -11.33 -13.69
C PRO A 41 -31.00 -11.79 -14.96
N TRP A 42 -29.93 -11.10 -15.29
CA TRP A 42 -28.92 -11.56 -16.24
C TRP A 42 -28.15 -12.76 -15.65
N ARG A 43 -27.44 -13.48 -16.50
CA ARG A 43 -26.66 -14.64 -16.09
C ARG A 43 -25.19 -14.28 -15.79
N THR A 44 -24.60 -13.43 -16.62
CA THR A 44 -23.16 -13.16 -16.58
C THR A 44 -22.87 -11.72 -16.13
N VAL A 45 -21.76 -11.56 -15.41
CA VAL A 45 -21.26 -10.24 -14.98
C VAL A 45 -20.76 -9.48 -16.21
N GLN A 46 -20.14 -10.18 -17.19
CA GLN A 46 -19.68 -9.56 -18.42
C GLN A 46 -20.84 -8.96 -19.23
N HIS A 47 -21.98 -9.66 -19.34
CA HIS A 47 -23.14 -9.08 -20.01
C HIS A 47 -23.62 -7.79 -19.34
N ALA A 48 -23.61 -7.74 -18.00
CA ALA A 48 -23.91 -6.52 -17.28
C ALA A 48 -22.91 -5.42 -17.60
N ALA A 49 -21.59 -5.73 -17.62
CA ALA A 49 -20.52 -4.79 -17.92
C ALA A 49 -20.63 -4.18 -19.34
N ASP A 50 -21.16 -4.95 -20.30
CA ASP A 50 -21.40 -4.50 -21.70
C ASP A 50 -22.71 -3.73 -21.89
N THR A 51 -23.61 -3.75 -20.88
CA THR A 51 -24.99 -3.27 -21.05
C THR A 51 -25.27 -1.99 -20.27
N VAL A 52 -24.65 -1.82 -19.08
CA VAL A 52 -24.98 -0.72 -18.14
C VAL A 52 -24.35 0.62 -18.55
N TRP A 53 -24.87 1.70 -17.98
CA TRP A 53 -24.47 3.08 -18.23
C TRP A 53 -24.22 3.85 -16.92
N ALA A 54 -23.77 5.08 -16.99
CA ALA A 54 -23.50 5.95 -15.84
C ALA A 54 -24.71 6.01 -14.87
N GLY A 55 -24.43 5.90 -13.56
CA GLY A 55 -25.43 5.84 -12.50
C GLY A 55 -26.06 4.46 -12.25
N SER A 56 -25.66 3.45 -13.01
CA SER A 56 -26.16 2.08 -12.83
C SER A 56 -25.52 1.37 -11.64
N THR A 57 -26.33 0.58 -10.92
CA THR A 57 -25.86 -0.36 -9.90
C THR A 57 -26.20 -1.78 -10.30
N VAL A 58 -25.18 -2.62 -10.48
CA VAL A 58 -25.30 -4.06 -10.75
C VAL A 58 -25.15 -4.83 -9.44
N ASN A 59 -26.23 -5.47 -9.00
CA ASN A 59 -26.26 -6.33 -7.83
C ASN A 59 -26.04 -7.78 -8.26
N VAL A 60 -24.85 -8.30 -7.99
CA VAL A 60 -24.46 -9.67 -8.36
C VAL A 60 -24.82 -10.61 -7.21
N ARG A 61 -25.71 -11.55 -7.45
CA ARG A 61 -26.17 -12.52 -6.46
C ARG A 61 -25.06 -13.51 -6.11
N GLY A 62 -25.12 -14.06 -4.92
CA GLY A 62 -24.17 -15.07 -4.46
C GLY A 62 -24.08 -16.27 -5.40
N GLY A 63 -22.86 -16.74 -5.61
CA GLY A 63 -22.55 -17.89 -6.46
C GLY A 63 -21.22 -17.75 -7.18
N ILE A 64 -20.82 -18.80 -7.88
CA ILE A 64 -19.56 -18.86 -8.62
C ILE A 64 -19.82 -18.49 -10.08
N TYR A 65 -19.13 -17.45 -10.53
CA TYR A 65 -19.11 -16.97 -11.91
C TYR A 65 -17.75 -17.30 -12.53
N SER A 66 -17.72 -18.32 -13.38
CA SER A 66 -16.50 -18.72 -14.08
C SER A 66 -16.34 -17.88 -15.35
N GLU A 67 -15.86 -16.65 -15.17
CA GLU A 67 -15.69 -15.68 -16.25
C GLU A 67 -14.57 -14.69 -15.93
N LEU A 68 -13.98 -14.11 -16.97
CA LEU A 68 -13.09 -12.95 -16.88
C LEU A 68 -13.90 -11.72 -17.32
N VAL A 69 -13.89 -10.68 -16.48
CA VAL A 69 -14.78 -9.53 -16.65
C VAL A 69 -14.00 -8.28 -17.03
N SER A 70 -14.39 -7.63 -18.13
CA SER A 70 -13.86 -6.33 -18.54
C SER A 70 -14.94 -5.25 -18.41
N ILE A 71 -14.68 -4.23 -17.63
CA ILE A 71 -15.55 -3.06 -17.50
C ILE A 71 -15.27 -2.13 -18.66
N ASN A 72 -16.23 -2.01 -19.59
CA ASN A 72 -16.08 -1.29 -20.86
C ASN A 72 -16.82 0.06 -20.90
N ALA A 73 -17.41 0.48 -19.79
CA ALA A 73 -18.14 1.73 -19.67
C ALA A 73 -17.69 2.56 -18.47
N SER A 74 -17.75 3.87 -18.60
CA SER A 74 -17.50 4.84 -17.54
C SER A 74 -18.80 5.41 -16.97
N GLY A 75 -18.81 5.68 -15.68
CA GLY A 75 -19.72 6.66 -15.11
C GLY A 75 -19.28 8.09 -15.43
N ASN A 76 -19.88 9.06 -14.78
CA ASN A 76 -19.51 10.47 -14.92
C ASN A 76 -19.98 11.30 -13.70
N ALA A 77 -19.55 12.55 -13.63
CA ALA A 77 -19.87 13.42 -12.50
C ALA A 77 -21.36 13.78 -12.37
N SER A 78 -22.12 13.78 -13.48
CA SER A 78 -23.54 14.15 -13.46
C SER A 78 -24.45 12.98 -13.09
N ASP A 79 -24.17 11.80 -13.60
CA ASP A 79 -25.01 10.61 -13.44
C ASP A 79 -24.48 9.64 -12.38
N GLY A 80 -23.21 9.79 -11.98
CA GLY A 80 -22.55 9.02 -10.93
C GLY A 80 -21.79 7.80 -11.41
N PHE A 81 -21.41 6.96 -10.47
CA PHE A 81 -20.64 5.75 -10.70
C PHE A 81 -21.44 4.66 -11.43
N ILE A 82 -20.74 3.85 -12.20
CA ILE A 82 -21.17 2.48 -12.49
C ILE A 82 -20.66 1.61 -11.34
N THR A 83 -21.59 0.99 -10.61
CA THR A 83 -21.25 0.18 -9.44
C THR A 83 -21.55 -1.28 -9.70
N PHE A 84 -20.55 -2.14 -9.56
CA PHE A 84 -20.71 -3.59 -9.46
C PHE A 84 -20.49 -4.00 -8.02
N ARG A 85 -21.46 -4.69 -7.44
CA ARG A 85 -21.33 -5.15 -6.06
C ARG A 85 -21.94 -6.53 -5.81
N SER A 86 -21.36 -7.26 -4.89
CA SER A 86 -22.07 -8.40 -4.32
C SER A 86 -23.40 -7.96 -3.72
N TYR A 87 -24.44 -8.76 -3.94
CA TYR A 87 -25.74 -8.48 -3.32
C TYR A 87 -25.61 -8.52 -1.79
N PRO A 88 -26.18 -7.54 -1.07
CA PRO A 88 -26.01 -7.46 0.39
C PRO A 88 -26.30 -8.76 1.12
N GLY A 89 -25.32 -9.25 1.90
CA GLY A 89 -25.39 -10.50 2.64
C GLY A 89 -25.12 -11.77 1.82
N GLU A 90 -24.73 -11.63 0.56
CA GLU A 90 -24.31 -12.73 -0.31
C GLU A 90 -22.87 -12.50 -0.79
N THR A 91 -22.21 -13.55 -1.27
CA THR A 91 -20.86 -13.47 -1.85
C THR A 91 -20.90 -13.85 -3.33
N ALA A 92 -20.62 -12.90 -4.20
CA ALA A 92 -20.40 -13.14 -5.62
C ALA A 92 -18.91 -13.46 -5.86
N ILE A 93 -18.62 -14.58 -6.49
CA ILE A 93 -17.29 -15.13 -6.66
C ILE A 93 -16.92 -15.12 -8.14
N LEU A 94 -15.91 -14.33 -8.53
CA LEU A 94 -15.28 -14.43 -9.85
C LEU A 94 -14.15 -15.46 -9.75
N ASP A 95 -14.31 -16.61 -10.39
CA ASP A 95 -13.42 -17.75 -10.28
C ASP A 95 -12.78 -18.07 -11.63
N ALA A 96 -11.46 -17.94 -11.71
CA ALA A 96 -10.70 -18.17 -12.93
C ALA A 96 -10.01 -19.55 -12.99
N GLU A 97 -10.42 -20.53 -12.17
CA GLU A 97 -9.74 -21.85 -12.10
C GLU A 97 -9.62 -22.54 -13.48
N HIS A 98 -10.55 -22.31 -14.38
CA HIS A 98 -10.58 -22.94 -15.71
C HIS A 98 -9.97 -22.07 -16.81
N PHE A 99 -9.38 -20.92 -16.47
CA PHE A 99 -8.73 -20.02 -17.41
C PHE A 99 -7.21 -20.07 -17.25
N THR A 100 -6.51 -19.81 -18.33
CA THR A 100 -5.07 -19.54 -18.34
C THR A 100 -4.89 -18.10 -18.84
N PRO A 101 -4.06 -17.27 -18.18
CA PRO A 101 -3.79 -15.93 -18.66
C PRO A 101 -3.29 -15.95 -20.10
N ALA A 102 -3.79 -15.04 -20.95
CA ALA A 102 -3.33 -14.91 -22.32
C ALA A 102 -2.06 -14.05 -22.45
N ASP A 103 -1.87 -13.12 -21.52
CA ASP A 103 -0.73 -12.19 -21.42
C ASP A 103 -0.72 -11.66 -19.97
N ARG A 104 -0.56 -10.36 -19.74
CA ARG A 104 -0.95 -9.69 -18.53
C ARG A 104 -2.48 -9.56 -18.51
N GLN A 105 -3.16 -10.30 -17.67
CA GLN A 105 -4.62 -10.40 -17.70
C GLN A 105 -5.22 -10.46 -16.29
N GLY A 106 -6.20 -9.58 -16.04
CA GLY A 106 -7.02 -9.58 -14.82
C GLY A 106 -8.22 -10.51 -14.91
N ILE A 107 -8.65 -11.05 -13.77
CA ILE A 107 -9.99 -11.64 -13.63
C ILE A 107 -11.03 -10.54 -13.79
N LEU A 108 -10.78 -9.38 -13.17
CA LEU A 108 -11.55 -8.16 -13.37
C LEU A 108 -10.63 -7.06 -13.90
N THR A 109 -11.03 -6.43 -15.01
CA THR A 109 -10.22 -5.45 -15.73
C THR A 109 -10.96 -4.13 -15.88
N ILE A 110 -10.29 -3.01 -15.60
CA ILE A 110 -10.78 -1.64 -15.75
C ILE A 110 -9.74 -0.86 -16.55
N HIS A 111 -9.92 -0.74 -17.87
CA HIS A 111 -8.96 -0.04 -18.72
C HIS A 111 -9.53 1.27 -19.27
N ASN A 112 -8.89 2.40 -18.99
CA ASN A 112 -9.26 3.75 -19.44
C ASN A 112 -10.71 4.12 -19.06
N GLN A 113 -11.16 3.72 -17.87
CA GLN A 113 -12.51 4.02 -17.39
C GLN A 113 -12.45 4.98 -16.20
N SER A 114 -13.56 5.66 -15.97
CA SER A 114 -13.75 6.59 -14.85
C SER A 114 -15.08 6.36 -14.17
N TYR A 115 -15.20 6.75 -12.90
CA TYR A 115 -16.41 6.58 -12.11
C TYR A 115 -16.89 5.13 -12.09
N VAL A 116 -15.99 4.22 -11.72
CA VAL A 116 -16.27 2.78 -11.57
C VAL A 116 -16.04 2.36 -10.12
N ARG A 117 -17.00 1.63 -9.56
CA ARG A 117 -16.90 1.05 -8.21
C ARG A 117 -17.09 -0.46 -8.27
N ILE A 118 -16.16 -1.19 -7.66
CA ILE A 118 -16.19 -2.65 -7.51
C ILE A 118 -16.22 -2.95 -6.01
N GLU A 119 -17.26 -3.60 -5.52
CA GLU A 119 -17.48 -3.77 -4.09
C GLU A 119 -17.89 -5.19 -3.70
N GLY A 120 -17.13 -5.79 -2.76
CA GLY A 120 -17.53 -6.99 -2.03
C GLY A 120 -17.45 -8.30 -2.82
N PHE A 121 -16.66 -8.38 -3.87
CA PHE A 121 -16.44 -9.62 -4.62
C PHE A 121 -15.36 -10.48 -3.95
N GLU A 122 -15.51 -11.80 -4.07
CA GLU A 122 -14.41 -12.75 -3.97
C GLU A 122 -13.84 -12.99 -5.37
N ILE A 123 -12.51 -12.83 -5.56
CA ILE A 123 -11.82 -12.93 -6.85
C ILE A 123 -10.65 -13.88 -6.68
N ARG A 124 -10.63 -15.01 -7.46
CA ARG A 124 -9.70 -16.07 -7.13
C ARG A 124 -9.29 -17.02 -8.25
N ASN A 125 -8.28 -17.84 -7.96
CA ASN A 125 -7.88 -19.02 -8.73
C ASN A 125 -7.37 -18.73 -10.13
N PHE A 126 -6.50 -17.74 -10.31
CA PHE A 126 -5.88 -17.45 -11.59
C PHE A 126 -4.39 -17.76 -11.56
N ARG A 127 -3.93 -18.73 -12.34
CA ARG A 127 -2.59 -19.32 -12.19
C ARG A 127 -1.85 -19.52 -13.50
N THR A 128 -0.52 -19.41 -13.43
CA THR A 128 0.38 -19.80 -14.52
C THR A 128 1.76 -20.17 -13.98
N ALA A 129 2.49 -21.00 -14.74
CA ALA A 129 3.91 -21.24 -14.58
C ALA A 129 4.71 -20.75 -15.80
N GLU A 130 4.09 -20.02 -16.69
CA GLU A 130 4.72 -19.50 -17.90
C GLU A 130 5.27 -18.08 -17.64
N HIS A 131 6.57 -17.90 -17.83
CA HIS A 131 7.31 -16.67 -17.48
C HIS A 131 6.67 -15.38 -18.03
N ARG A 132 6.14 -15.42 -19.24
CA ARG A 132 5.63 -14.22 -19.92
C ARG A 132 4.18 -13.87 -19.60
N LEU A 133 3.48 -14.76 -18.92
CA LEU A 133 2.08 -14.59 -18.59
C LEU A 133 1.95 -14.06 -17.16
N ALA A 134 1.16 -13.02 -16.98
CA ALA A 134 0.94 -12.42 -15.67
C ALA A 134 -0.54 -12.51 -15.27
N PRO A 135 -0.90 -13.36 -14.29
CA PRO A 135 -2.24 -13.41 -13.73
C PRO A 135 -2.45 -12.24 -12.76
N LEU A 136 -3.61 -11.57 -12.84
CA LEU A 136 -4.01 -10.54 -11.90
C LEU A 136 -5.42 -10.82 -11.35
N GLY A 137 -5.66 -10.48 -10.10
CA GLY A 137 -7.01 -10.44 -9.55
C GLY A 137 -7.80 -9.28 -10.14
N ILE A 138 -7.38 -8.05 -9.84
CA ILE A 138 -7.94 -6.81 -10.40
C ILE A 138 -6.84 -6.05 -11.15
N ASP A 139 -7.08 -5.71 -12.42
CA ASP A 139 -6.19 -4.91 -13.27
C ASP A 139 -6.84 -3.58 -13.65
N VAL A 140 -6.33 -2.48 -13.08
CA VAL A 140 -6.70 -1.10 -13.47
C VAL A 140 -5.57 -0.52 -14.29
N ARG A 141 -5.83 -0.09 -15.52
CA ARG A 141 -4.77 0.34 -16.42
C ARG A 141 -5.13 1.48 -17.35
N GLY A 142 -4.13 2.26 -17.72
CA GLY A 142 -4.26 3.35 -18.70
C GLY A 142 -4.41 4.70 -18.03
N SER A 143 -5.55 5.32 -18.19
CA SER A 143 -5.96 6.58 -17.56
C SER A 143 -7.38 6.48 -17.00
N GLY A 144 -7.76 7.41 -16.12
CA GLY A 144 -9.11 7.45 -15.57
C GLY A 144 -9.17 8.19 -14.24
N SER A 145 -10.38 8.31 -13.71
CA SER A 145 -10.56 8.97 -12.40
C SER A 145 -11.76 8.40 -11.64
N HIS A 146 -11.76 8.60 -10.32
CA HIS A 146 -12.86 8.14 -9.47
C HIS A 146 -13.07 6.62 -9.62
N ILE A 147 -12.04 5.85 -9.35
CA ILE A 147 -12.09 4.38 -9.34
C ILE A 147 -12.06 3.92 -7.88
N GLU A 148 -13.02 3.10 -7.49
CA GLU A 148 -13.12 2.60 -6.13
C GLU A 148 -13.15 1.08 -6.11
N LEU A 149 -12.19 0.48 -5.40
CA LEU A 149 -12.08 -0.97 -5.15
C LEU A 149 -12.30 -1.18 -3.65
N LEU A 150 -13.51 -1.65 -3.29
CA LEU A 150 -13.96 -1.64 -1.91
C LEU A 150 -14.30 -3.04 -1.40
N LYS A 151 -13.71 -3.45 -0.29
CA LYS A 151 -14.08 -4.67 0.47
C LYS A 151 -14.10 -5.94 -0.39
N ASN A 152 -13.22 -6.04 -1.37
CA ASN A 152 -13.08 -7.24 -2.17
C ASN A 152 -12.11 -8.21 -1.46
N ASN A 153 -12.30 -9.50 -1.64
CA ASN A 153 -11.40 -10.54 -1.19
C ASN A 153 -10.68 -11.14 -2.42
N VAL A 154 -9.37 -10.91 -2.53
CA VAL A 154 -8.56 -11.33 -3.68
C VAL A 154 -7.53 -12.35 -3.24
N HIS A 155 -7.58 -13.58 -3.78
CA HIS A 155 -6.69 -14.63 -3.32
C HIS A 155 -6.40 -15.71 -4.38
N HIS A 156 -5.34 -16.50 -4.14
CA HIS A 156 -4.90 -17.58 -5.03
C HIS A 156 -4.66 -17.10 -6.47
N ILE A 157 -4.04 -15.94 -6.60
CA ILE A 157 -3.46 -15.48 -7.88
C ILE A 157 -2.01 -15.92 -7.87
N GLU A 158 -1.61 -16.81 -8.81
CA GLU A 158 -0.34 -17.50 -8.67
C GLU A 158 0.49 -17.46 -9.97
N GLN A 159 1.66 -16.86 -9.89
CA GLN A 159 2.76 -16.98 -10.84
C GLN A 159 3.84 -17.85 -10.19
N THR A 160 4.09 -19.03 -10.76
CA THR A 160 4.98 -20.02 -10.15
C THR A 160 6.20 -20.36 -11.02
N PHE A 161 6.49 -19.54 -12.02
CA PHE A 161 7.70 -19.70 -12.82
C PHE A 161 8.94 -19.47 -11.92
N PRO A 162 9.86 -20.43 -11.83
CA PRO A 162 11.09 -20.28 -11.06
C PRO A 162 12.02 -19.26 -11.73
N GLY A 163 12.70 -18.44 -10.93
CA GLY A 163 13.74 -17.55 -11.42
C GLY A 163 14.84 -18.30 -12.19
N ARG A 164 15.51 -17.63 -13.11
CA ARG A 164 16.54 -18.26 -13.97
C ARG A 164 17.95 -17.98 -13.49
N ASP A 165 18.32 -16.74 -13.34
CA ASP A 165 19.73 -16.34 -13.23
C ASP A 165 20.07 -15.66 -11.90
N HIS A 166 19.11 -15.03 -11.23
CA HIS A 166 19.27 -14.33 -9.96
C HIS A 166 17.92 -14.20 -9.25
N PRO A 167 17.88 -13.96 -7.94
CA PRO A 167 16.65 -13.62 -7.22
C PRO A 167 15.88 -12.50 -7.90
N GLY A 168 14.55 -12.59 -7.94
CA GLY A 168 13.70 -11.63 -8.62
C GLY A 168 13.57 -11.78 -10.14
N SER A 169 14.21 -12.80 -10.76
CA SER A 169 14.10 -13.06 -12.21
C SER A 169 12.90 -13.95 -12.59
N GLY A 170 11.87 -14.01 -11.76
CA GLY A 170 10.65 -14.78 -11.98
C GLY A 170 9.69 -14.19 -13.00
N GLY A 171 8.51 -14.76 -13.09
CA GLY A 171 7.37 -14.14 -13.77
C GLY A 171 6.62 -13.21 -12.82
N ASN A 172 5.66 -12.46 -13.33
CA ASN A 172 4.88 -11.48 -12.58
C ASN A 172 3.45 -11.96 -12.32
N GLY A 173 2.93 -11.74 -11.13
CA GLY A 173 1.54 -11.97 -10.75
C GLY A 173 1.11 -10.94 -9.70
N PHE A 174 -0.17 -10.56 -9.65
CA PHE A 174 -0.64 -9.48 -8.80
C PHE A 174 -2.02 -9.77 -8.21
N GLY A 175 -2.25 -9.36 -6.97
CA GLY A 175 -3.60 -9.33 -6.43
C GLY A 175 -4.42 -8.17 -7.00
N ILE A 176 -4.03 -6.94 -6.67
CA ILE A 176 -4.61 -5.70 -7.19
C ILE A 176 -3.49 -4.86 -7.80
N ALA A 177 -3.61 -4.51 -9.08
CA ALA A 177 -2.60 -3.73 -9.78
C ALA A 177 -3.21 -2.52 -10.49
N VAL A 178 -2.64 -1.33 -10.23
CA VAL A 178 -3.03 -0.07 -10.84
C VAL A 178 -1.84 0.53 -11.57
N TYR A 179 -1.92 0.61 -12.88
CA TYR A 179 -0.85 1.07 -13.77
C TYR A 179 -1.28 2.26 -14.61
N GLY A 180 -0.84 3.45 -14.24
CA GLY A 180 -1.04 4.68 -15.00
C GLY A 180 -0.12 4.73 -16.21
N THR A 181 -0.61 4.28 -17.38
CA THR A 181 0.22 4.12 -18.58
C THR A 181 0.07 5.23 -19.62
N ASP A 182 -0.80 6.20 -19.37
CA ASP A 182 -0.97 7.34 -20.28
C ASP A 182 0.00 8.48 -19.93
N ALA A 183 0.62 9.07 -20.95
CA ALA A 183 1.61 10.14 -20.79
C ALA A 183 1.02 11.50 -20.39
N LYS A 184 -0.29 11.70 -20.54
CA LYS A 184 -0.94 13.01 -20.38
C LYS A 184 -2.00 13.01 -19.29
N THR A 185 -2.75 11.92 -19.20
CA THR A 185 -3.90 11.80 -18.30
C THR A 185 -3.59 10.75 -17.24
N PRO A 186 -3.45 11.13 -15.97
CA PRO A 186 -3.20 10.16 -14.91
C PRO A 186 -4.42 9.30 -14.60
N ILE A 187 -4.20 8.21 -13.88
CA ILE A 187 -5.23 7.66 -13.02
C ILE A 187 -5.25 8.53 -11.75
N THR A 188 -6.42 9.07 -11.40
CA THR A 188 -6.56 9.97 -10.23
C THR A 188 -7.83 9.67 -9.43
N ASP A 189 -7.89 10.17 -8.19
CA ASP A 189 -9.02 9.95 -7.29
C ASP A 189 -9.34 8.44 -7.13
N LEU A 190 -8.27 7.66 -6.92
CA LEU A 190 -8.33 6.22 -6.73
C LEU A 190 -8.50 5.88 -5.25
N ILE A 191 -9.45 5.00 -4.94
CA ILE A 191 -9.66 4.45 -3.58
C ILE A 191 -9.56 2.93 -3.62
N ILE A 192 -8.65 2.37 -2.81
CA ILE A 192 -8.52 0.94 -2.56
C ILE A 192 -8.70 0.76 -1.05
N ASP A 193 -9.92 0.41 -0.62
CA ASP A 193 -10.29 0.46 0.79
C ASP A 193 -10.95 -0.82 1.29
N GLY A 194 -10.48 -1.32 2.43
CA GLY A 194 -11.08 -2.46 3.13
C GLY A 194 -10.99 -3.78 2.39
N ASN A 195 -10.10 -3.93 1.40
CA ASN A 195 -9.92 -5.20 0.70
C ASN A 195 -9.05 -6.17 1.51
N GLU A 196 -9.27 -7.47 1.32
CA GLU A 196 -8.41 -8.53 1.80
C GLU A 196 -7.67 -9.15 0.62
N VAL A 197 -6.31 -9.16 0.67
CA VAL A 197 -5.45 -9.62 -0.42
C VAL A 197 -4.48 -10.67 0.12
N HIS A 198 -4.69 -11.94 -0.20
CA HIS A 198 -3.99 -13.00 0.52
C HIS A 198 -3.76 -14.28 -0.28
N HIS A 199 -2.84 -15.12 0.23
CA HIS A 199 -2.49 -16.42 -0.38
C HIS A 199 -2.10 -16.31 -1.85
N LEU A 200 -1.29 -15.28 -2.16
CA LEU A 200 -0.77 -15.05 -3.50
C LEU A 200 0.62 -15.67 -3.67
N LYS A 201 0.93 -16.01 -4.93
CA LYS A 201 2.29 -16.26 -5.40
C LYS A 201 2.56 -15.29 -6.54
N THR A 202 3.20 -14.20 -6.21
CA THR A 202 3.35 -13.08 -7.14
C THR A 202 4.60 -13.17 -8.02
N GLY A 203 5.45 -14.17 -7.77
CA GLY A 203 6.72 -14.27 -8.48
C GLY A 203 7.63 -13.10 -8.13
N SER A 204 7.95 -12.25 -9.10
CA SER A 204 8.78 -11.05 -8.89
C SER A 204 7.98 -9.77 -8.64
N SER A 205 6.66 -9.89 -8.38
CA SER A 205 5.75 -8.74 -8.26
C SER A 205 5.04 -8.67 -6.92
N GLU A 206 4.13 -7.73 -6.80
CA GLU A 206 3.54 -7.23 -5.57
C GLU A 206 2.10 -7.74 -5.37
N SER A 207 1.64 -7.74 -4.12
CA SER A 207 0.25 -8.13 -3.82
C SER A 207 -0.73 -7.03 -4.16
N LEU A 208 -0.41 -5.78 -3.80
CA LEU A 208 -1.16 -4.58 -4.12
C LEU A 208 -0.21 -3.49 -4.60
N VAL A 209 -0.39 -2.98 -5.82
CA VAL A 209 0.56 -2.03 -6.42
C VAL A 209 -0.11 -0.86 -7.11
N VAL A 210 0.53 0.31 -6.99
CA VAL A 210 0.22 1.54 -7.74
C VAL A 210 1.49 2.00 -8.45
N ASN A 211 1.49 2.07 -9.79
CA ASN A 211 2.70 2.29 -10.59
C ASN A 211 2.47 3.31 -11.73
N GLY A 212 3.48 4.14 -11.99
CA GLY A 212 3.52 5.09 -13.10
C GLY A 212 2.66 6.34 -12.90
N ASN A 213 1.97 6.79 -13.93
CA ASN A 213 1.20 8.05 -13.88
C ASN A 213 -0.09 7.91 -13.07
N VAL A 214 0.05 7.75 -11.76
CA VAL A 214 -1.07 7.69 -10.79
C VAL A 214 -0.90 8.79 -9.76
N THR A 215 -1.98 9.51 -9.45
CA THR A 215 -1.94 10.62 -8.48
C THR A 215 -3.23 10.69 -7.65
N ASN A 216 -3.16 11.30 -6.46
CA ASN A 216 -4.32 11.45 -5.58
C ASN A 216 -5.03 10.11 -5.32
N PHE A 217 -4.28 9.16 -4.74
CA PHE A 217 -4.80 7.84 -4.41
C PHE A 217 -4.82 7.58 -2.90
N ARG A 218 -5.67 6.66 -2.49
CA ARG A 218 -5.78 6.20 -1.11
C ARG A 218 -5.81 4.67 -1.08
N ILE A 219 -4.88 4.08 -0.33
CA ILE A 219 -4.82 2.64 -0.01
C ILE A 219 -5.07 2.53 1.48
N THR A 220 -6.30 2.21 1.87
CA THR A 220 -6.73 2.35 3.26
C THR A 220 -7.44 1.13 3.80
N HIS A 221 -7.17 0.78 5.07
CA HIS A 221 -7.86 -0.29 5.82
C HIS A 221 -7.84 -1.66 5.12
N ASN A 222 -6.87 -1.91 4.25
CA ASN A 222 -6.73 -3.22 3.62
C ASN A 222 -6.00 -4.19 4.55
N VAL A 223 -6.30 -5.47 4.41
CA VAL A 223 -5.59 -6.56 5.07
C VAL A 223 -4.83 -7.33 3.99
N VAL A 224 -3.50 -7.27 4.04
CA VAL A 224 -2.62 -7.91 3.04
C VAL A 224 -1.75 -8.94 3.75
N HIS A 225 -1.91 -10.23 3.43
CA HIS A 225 -1.26 -11.26 4.24
C HIS A 225 -1.05 -12.59 3.52
N ASP A 226 -0.15 -13.41 4.08
CA ASP A 226 0.14 -14.76 3.56
C ASP A 226 0.54 -14.76 2.08
N ASN A 227 1.34 -13.79 1.66
CA ASN A 227 1.82 -13.64 0.29
C ASN A 227 3.33 -13.86 0.22
N ASN A 228 3.82 -14.27 -0.94
CA ASN A 228 5.22 -14.67 -1.10
C ASN A 228 6.12 -13.60 -1.73
N ASN A 229 5.70 -12.37 -1.75
CA ASN A 229 6.50 -11.18 -2.10
C ASN A 229 5.77 -9.92 -1.61
N ILE A 230 6.22 -8.74 -1.99
CA ILE A 230 5.83 -7.42 -1.48
C ILE A 230 4.32 -7.27 -1.23
N GLY A 231 3.97 -6.72 -0.07
CA GLY A 231 2.59 -6.49 0.35
C GLY A 231 1.94 -5.33 -0.40
N ILE A 232 2.37 -4.11 -0.13
CA ILE A 232 1.88 -2.88 -0.79
C ILE A 232 3.06 -2.14 -1.40
N ASP A 233 2.98 -1.76 -2.68
CA ASP A 233 4.03 -1.03 -3.36
C ASP A 233 3.52 0.22 -4.10
N VAL A 234 4.33 1.29 -4.04
CA VAL A 234 4.08 2.58 -4.70
C VAL A 234 5.28 2.93 -5.58
N ILE A 235 5.14 2.72 -6.89
CA ILE A 235 6.26 2.63 -7.82
C ILE A 235 6.37 3.85 -8.74
N GLY A 236 7.60 4.20 -9.07
CA GLY A 236 7.94 5.17 -10.10
C GLY A 236 9.14 4.75 -10.94
N PHE A 237 9.25 5.35 -12.11
CA PHE A 237 10.40 5.27 -13.01
C PHE A 237 10.61 3.92 -13.73
N GLU A 238 9.67 3.01 -13.68
CA GLU A 238 9.73 1.72 -14.38
C GLU A 238 9.35 1.79 -15.87
N ARG A 239 9.21 2.98 -16.43
CA ARG A 239 8.75 3.20 -17.81
C ARG A 239 7.31 2.72 -18.03
N THR A 240 6.51 2.74 -16.98
CA THR A 240 5.08 2.45 -17.01
C THR A 240 4.33 3.50 -17.83
N ALA A 241 4.62 4.78 -17.57
CA ALA A 241 4.19 5.88 -18.45
C ALA A 241 5.30 6.23 -19.46
N PRO A 242 4.95 6.52 -20.73
CA PRO A 242 5.94 6.85 -21.75
C PRO A 242 6.70 8.15 -21.50
N ASP A 243 6.12 9.11 -20.75
CA ASP A 243 6.78 10.36 -20.36
C ASP A 243 7.44 10.19 -18.99
N PRO A 244 8.78 10.22 -18.90
CA PRO A 244 9.48 10.08 -17.63
C PRO A 244 9.16 11.16 -16.59
N ALA A 245 8.59 12.29 -16.99
CA ALA A 245 8.21 13.37 -16.07
C ALA A 245 6.96 13.05 -15.25
N VAL A 246 6.16 12.10 -15.69
CA VAL A 246 4.93 11.65 -15.01
C VAL A 246 4.96 10.18 -14.63
N ASP A 247 6.03 9.46 -14.96
CA ASP A 247 6.22 8.04 -14.65
C ASP A 247 6.58 7.84 -13.17
N GLN A 248 5.67 8.27 -12.30
CA GLN A 248 5.89 8.26 -10.85
C GLN A 248 4.54 8.35 -10.13
N ALA A 249 4.22 7.36 -9.29
CA ALA A 249 3.07 7.43 -8.40
C ALA A 249 3.29 8.52 -7.34
N ARG A 250 2.27 9.35 -7.09
CA ARG A 250 2.42 10.56 -6.28
C ARG A 250 1.14 11.03 -5.60
N ASP A 251 1.32 11.90 -4.59
CA ASP A 251 0.21 12.54 -3.88
C ASP A 251 -0.76 11.50 -3.28
N GLY A 252 -0.19 10.48 -2.63
CA GLY A 252 -0.93 9.32 -2.15
C GLY A 252 -0.97 9.18 -0.62
N VAL A 253 -1.93 8.40 -0.15
CA VAL A 253 -2.07 8.02 1.26
C VAL A 253 -2.16 6.50 1.38
N VAL A 254 -1.29 5.91 2.21
CA VAL A 254 -1.30 4.49 2.60
C VAL A 254 -1.55 4.46 4.11
N SER A 255 -2.78 4.17 4.55
CA SER A 255 -3.16 4.38 5.95
C SER A 255 -4.07 3.30 6.51
N GLY A 256 -3.85 2.94 7.78
CA GLY A 256 -4.72 2.00 8.50
C GLY A 256 -4.69 0.58 7.96
N ASN A 257 -3.68 0.20 7.18
CA ASN A 257 -3.57 -1.15 6.65
C ASN A 257 -2.94 -2.09 7.66
N LEU A 258 -3.33 -3.36 7.62
CA LEU A 258 -2.71 -4.46 8.34
C LEU A 258 -1.98 -5.36 7.34
N VAL A 259 -0.65 -5.47 7.47
CA VAL A 259 0.19 -6.24 6.55
C VAL A 259 1.02 -7.25 7.34
N TYR A 260 0.86 -8.55 7.07
CA TYR A 260 1.57 -9.57 7.83
C TYR A 260 1.81 -10.88 7.06
N ASN A 261 2.74 -11.70 7.54
CA ASN A 261 3.15 -12.95 6.89
C ASN A 261 3.52 -12.73 5.41
N ILE A 262 4.37 -11.75 5.16
CA ILE A 262 4.90 -11.44 3.82
C ILE A 262 6.37 -11.80 3.80
N THR A 263 6.75 -12.77 2.96
CA THR A 263 8.15 -13.16 2.83
C THR A 263 8.44 -13.71 1.44
N SER A 264 9.55 -13.30 0.86
CA SER A 264 10.03 -13.88 -0.40
C SER A 264 10.72 -15.25 -0.20
N ARG A 265 10.94 -15.65 1.04
CA ARG A 265 11.53 -16.96 1.35
C ARG A 265 10.63 -18.11 0.88
N GLY A 266 11.15 -18.95 0.04
CA GLY A 266 10.39 -20.05 -0.58
C GLY A 266 9.58 -19.62 -1.82
N ASN A 267 9.63 -18.36 -2.22
CA ASN A 267 9.13 -17.92 -3.51
C ASN A 267 10.00 -18.55 -4.63
N PRO A 268 9.41 -19.20 -5.65
CA PRO A 268 10.18 -19.80 -6.74
C PRO A 268 11.14 -18.84 -7.46
N ALA A 269 10.86 -17.53 -7.44
CA ALA A 269 11.72 -16.48 -8.03
C ALA A 269 12.88 -16.05 -7.13
N TYR A 270 12.79 -16.23 -5.81
CA TYR A 270 13.76 -15.72 -4.82
C TYR A 270 14.49 -16.83 -4.05
N GLY A 271 13.93 -18.05 -3.97
CA GLY A 271 14.52 -19.15 -3.21
C GLY A 271 14.50 -18.88 -1.70
N ASP A 272 15.67 -18.87 -1.05
CA ASP A 272 15.79 -18.66 0.39
C ASP A 272 16.04 -17.18 0.78
N VAL A 273 16.00 -16.25 -0.16
CA VAL A 273 16.20 -14.83 0.08
C VAL A 273 14.97 -14.24 0.80
N GLN A 274 15.20 -13.39 1.78
CA GLN A 274 14.17 -12.62 2.50
C GLN A 274 14.35 -11.14 2.15
N ASP A 275 13.61 -10.67 1.14
CA ASP A 275 13.79 -9.37 0.48
C ASP A 275 12.45 -8.77 0.05
N SER A 276 11.36 -9.12 0.75
CA SER A 276 10.04 -8.55 0.49
C SER A 276 9.63 -7.57 1.56
N ASP A 277 8.77 -6.63 1.20
CA ASP A 277 8.36 -5.55 2.06
C ASP A 277 6.90 -5.66 2.49
N GLY A 278 6.59 -5.19 3.69
CA GLY A 278 5.22 -4.91 4.07
C GLY A 278 4.66 -3.75 3.25
N ILE A 279 5.33 -2.60 3.31
CA ILE A 279 5.03 -1.41 2.50
C ILE A 279 6.33 -0.90 1.87
N TYR A 280 6.39 -0.88 0.56
CA TYR A 280 7.50 -0.36 -0.22
C TYR A 280 7.10 0.92 -0.98
N VAL A 281 7.99 1.91 -1.00
CA VAL A 281 7.89 3.02 -1.95
C VAL A 281 9.14 3.00 -2.81
N ASP A 282 9.03 2.45 -4.02
CA ASP A 282 10.10 2.44 -5.02
C ASP A 282 9.94 3.59 -6.01
N GLY A 283 10.54 4.70 -5.70
CA GLY A 283 10.54 5.88 -6.57
C GLY A 283 9.25 6.72 -6.52
N GLY A 284 8.32 6.47 -5.61
CA GLY A 284 7.15 7.31 -5.38
C GLY A 284 7.49 8.68 -4.78
N THR A 285 6.57 9.64 -4.85
CA THR A 285 6.79 10.97 -4.26
C THR A 285 5.55 11.56 -3.59
N ARG A 286 5.74 12.31 -2.50
CA ARG A 286 4.68 12.94 -1.70
C ARG A 286 3.62 11.91 -1.25
N ILE A 287 4.10 10.88 -0.57
CA ILE A 287 3.27 9.80 -0.04
C ILE A 287 3.23 9.89 1.49
N LEU A 288 2.04 9.78 2.05
CA LEU A 288 1.82 9.66 3.48
C LEU A 288 1.56 8.17 3.82
N ILE A 289 2.42 7.60 4.66
CA ILE A 289 2.28 6.24 5.21
C ILE A 289 2.02 6.37 6.70
N GLU A 290 0.77 6.20 7.14
CA GLU A 290 0.43 6.42 8.54
C GLU A 290 -0.55 5.40 9.10
N GLN A 291 -0.44 5.15 10.40
CA GLN A 291 -1.40 4.31 11.12
C GLN A 291 -1.50 2.88 10.58
N ASN A 292 -0.43 2.36 9.97
CA ASN A 292 -0.38 0.97 9.52
C ASN A 292 0.24 0.08 10.58
N VAL A 293 -0.12 -1.18 10.56
CA VAL A 293 0.48 -2.23 11.38
C VAL A 293 1.14 -3.25 10.46
N MET A 294 2.44 -3.45 10.61
CA MET A 294 3.21 -4.45 9.87
C MET A 294 3.89 -5.41 10.85
N HIS A 295 3.78 -6.72 10.58
CA HIS A 295 4.48 -7.73 11.38
C HIS A 295 4.72 -9.03 10.61
N ASP A 296 5.74 -9.77 11.01
CA ASP A 296 6.11 -11.04 10.35
C ASP A 296 6.27 -10.86 8.82
N VAL A 297 6.89 -9.75 8.42
CA VAL A 297 7.27 -9.42 7.03
C VAL A 297 8.79 -9.39 6.92
N ASP A 298 9.38 -9.38 5.71
CA ASP A 298 10.85 -9.30 5.64
C ASP A 298 11.31 -7.89 6.02
N PHE A 299 10.91 -6.84 5.33
CA PHE A 299 11.07 -5.44 5.74
C PHE A 299 9.70 -4.83 6.11
N GLY A 300 9.60 -4.10 7.21
CA GLY A 300 8.33 -3.46 7.59
C GLY A 300 7.95 -2.34 6.61
N ILE A 301 8.77 -1.31 6.53
CA ILE A 301 8.67 -0.23 5.53
C ILE A 301 10.02 -0.08 4.83
N GLU A 302 10.04 -0.07 3.51
CA GLU A 302 11.19 0.34 2.73
C GLU A 302 10.88 1.61 1.92
N LEU A 303 11.78 2.60 2.01
CA LEU A 303 11.77 3.81 1.22
C LEU A 303 13.05 3.81 0.38
N ALA A 304 12.95 3.41 -0.88
CA ALA A 304 14.11 3.33 -1.74
C ALA A 304 13.76 3.69 -3.19
N SER A 305 14.74 3.86 -4.04
CA SER A 305 14.52 3.87 -5.48
C SER A 305 15.53 2.94 -6.15
N GLU A 306 15.02 2.02 -6.94
CA GLU A 306 15.85 1.09 -7.70
C GLU A 306 16.53 1.75 -8.92
N HIS A 307 16.07 2.91 -9.33
CA HIS A 307 16.48 3.56 -10.56
C HIS A 307 17.56 4.61 -10.32
N LYS A 308 18.72 4.41 -10.95
CA LYS A 308 19.86 5.33 -10.86
C LYS A 308 19.45 6.78 -11.16
N ASP A 309 19.95 7.71 -10.34
CA ASP A 309 19.67 9.15 -10.44
C ASP A 309 18.15 9.51 -10.26
N ARG A 310 17.39 8.63 -9.60
CA ARG A 310 15.98 8.81 -9.25
C ARG A 310 15.77 8.70 -7.75
N ALA A 311 14.78 9.40 -7.25
CA ALA A 311 14.50 9.45 -5.81
C ALA A 311 13.10 8.97 -5.45
N THR A 312 13.00 8.24 -4.36
CA THR A 312 11.83 8.20 -3.49
C THR A 312 11.89 9.45 -2.64
N SER A 313 10.89 10.34 -2.73
CA SER A 313 11.03 11.69 -2.18
C SER A 313 9.78 12.23 -1.51
N TYR A 314 10.00 13.08 -0.49
CA TYR A 314 8.91 13.70 0.27
C TYR A 314 7.92 12.68 0.85
N ILE A 315 8.45 11.57 1.36
CA ILE A 315 7.65 10.55 2.04
C ILE A 315 7.52 10.92 3.51
N THR A 316 6.35 10.72 4.07
CA THR A 316 6.14 10.79 5.52
C THR A 316 5.64 9.44 6.00
N ALA A 317 6.48 8.70 6.73
CA ALA A 317 6.09 7.46 7.43
C ALA A 317 5.94 7.76 8.92
N ARG A 318 4.70 7.76 9.43
CA ARG A 318 4.42 8.17 10.82
C ARG A 318 3.34 7.35 11.50
N ASN A 319 3.45 7.27 12.81
CA ASN A 319 2.44 6.61 13.64
C ASN A 319 2.15 5.18 13.20
N ASN A 320 3.16 4.46 12.68
CA ASN A 320 3.06 3.06 12.30
C ASN A 320 3.61 2.16 13.41
N LEU A 321 3.07 0.97 13.54
CA LEU A 321 3.56 -0.09 14.41
C LEU A 321 4.20 -1.19 13.57
N ILE A 322 5.47 -1.49 13.82
CA ILE A 322 6.28 -2.41 13.03
C ILE A 322 7.00 -3.36 13.97
N TYR A 323 6.70 -4.64 13.92
CA TYR A 323 7.30 -5.60 14.84
C TYR A 323 7.53 -6.98 14.25
N HIS A 324 8.52 -7.68 14.76
CA HIS A 324 8.92 -9.03 14.36
C HIS A 324 9.22 -9.20 12.88
N CYS A 325 9.65 -8.15 12.18
CA CYS A 325 10.11 -8.26 10.80
C CYS A 325 11.36 -9.14 10.71
N HIS A 326 11.49 -9.90 9.62
CA HIS A 326 12.57 -10.87 9.48
C HIS A 326 13.93 -10.20 9.22
N THR A 327 13.95 -9.09 8.49
CA THR A 327 15.18 -8.40 8.05
C THR A 327 15.36 -7.04 8.71
N ALA A 328 14.40 -6.12 8.61
CA ALA A 328 14.48 -4.82 9.29
C ALA A 328 13.08 -4.24 9.55
N GLY A 329 12.96 -3.37 10.56
CA GLY A 329 11.73 -2.61 10.79
C GLY A 329 11.51 -1.56 9.71
N VAL A 330 12.47 -0.66 9.52
CA VAL A 330 12.46 0.37 8.48
C VAL A 330 13.79 0.38 7.74
N SER A 331 13.75 0.50 6.41
CA SER A 331 14.90 0.66 5.54
C SER A 331 14.73 1.91 4.67
N ILE A 332 15.78 2.73 4.52
CA ILE A 332 15.77 3.91 3.66
C ILE A 332 17.06 4.04 2.83
N GLY A 333 16.95 4.69 1.66
CA GLY A 333 18.07 4.89 0.73
C GLY A 333 17.98 3.96 -0.48
N GLY A 334 18.96 3.99 -1.37
CA GLY A 334 19.08 3.01 -2.46
C GLY A 334 19.77 1.73 -1.96
N TYR A 335 19.34 0.57 -2.37
CA TYR A 335 19.91 -0.70 -1.89
C TYR A 335 21.36 -0.94 -2.34
N ALA A 336 21.88 -0.17 -3.28
CA ALA A 336 23.28 -0.20 -3.71
C ALA A 336 23.77 1.21 -4.09
N PRO A 337 25.09 1.46 -4.06
CA PRO A 337 25.66 2.78 -4.37
C PRO A 337 25.32 3.34 -5.75
N GLU A 338 25.08 2.47 -6.73
CA GLU A 338 24.75 2.82 -8.12
C GLU A 338 23.25 2.94 -8.38
N ARG A 339 22.43 2.71 -7.37
CA ARG A 339 20.97 2.81 -7.44
C ARG A 339 20.48 4.22 -7.12
N GLY A 340 19.17 4.40 -7.01
CA GLY A 340 18.55 5.65 -6.63
C GLY A 340 18.81 6.07 -5.19
N HIS A 341 17.95 6.88 -4.63
CA HIS A 341 18.12 7.46 -3.29
C HIS A 341 16.78 7.82 -2.64
N THR A 342 16.84 8.15 -1.34
CA THR A 342 15.77 8.89 -0.66
C THR A 342 16.10 10.37 -0.58
N ASP A 343 15.07 11.22 -0.61
CA ASP A 343 15.23 12.66 -0.58
C ASP A 343 14.06 13.32 0.18
N HIS A 344 14.36 14.13 1.20
CA HIS A 344 13.38 14.84 2.02
C HIS A 344 12.29 13.93 2.61
N SER A 345 12.64 12.73 3.05
CA SER A 345 11.69 11.78 3.64
C SER A 345 11.77 11.82 5.16
N THR A 346 10.63 11.61 5.83
CA THR A 346 10.50 11.71 7.29
C THR A 346 9.92 10.42 7.85
N VAL A 347 10.64 9.81 8.78
CA VAL A 347 10.20 8.65 9.57
C VAL A 347 10.03 9.11 11.02
N VAL A 348 8.78 9.30 11.48
CA VAL A 348 8.50 9.98 12.74
C VAL A 348 7.38 9.30 13.54
N ASN A 349 7.56 9.23 14.85
CA ASN A 349 6.54 8.66 15.74
C ASN A 349 6.11 7.22 15.39
N ASN A 350 7.02 6.38 14.92
CA ASN A 350 6.76 4.96 14.73
C ASN A 350 7.25 4.16 15.95
N THR A 351 6.71 2.96 16.13
CA THR A 351 7.22 1.99 17.10
C THR A 351 7.79 0.81 16.33
N LEU A 352 9.10 0.57 16.48
CA LEU A 352 9.84 -0.57 15.95
C LEU A 352 10.14 -1.52 17.09
N TYR A 353 9.74 -2.78 17.00
CA TYR A 353 9.86 -3.73 18.10
C TYR A 353 10.37 -5.10 17.64
N GLU A 354 11.54 -5.49 18.14
CA GLU A 354 12.17 -6.80 17.92
C GLU A 354 12.17 -7.26 16.46
N ASN A 355 12.59 -6.37 15.55
CA ASN A 355 12.79 -6.70 14.14
C ASN A 355 14.17 -7.37 13.93
N ASP A 356 14.56 -7.68 12.68
CA ASP A 356 15.76 -8.49 12.34
C ASP A 356 15.74 -9.89 13.00
N THR A 357 14.55 -10.51 13.04
CA THR A 357 14.35 -11.81 13.70
C THR A 357 15.13 -12.94 13.04
N SER A 358 15.46 -12.83 11.74
CA SER A 358 16.32 -13.76 11.01
C SER A 358 17.82 -13.50 11.23
N ALA A 359 18.15 -12.50 12.04
CA ALA A 359 19.55 -12.15 12.36
C ALA A 359 20.40 -11.83 11.11
N THR A 360 19.81 -11.13 10.15
CA THR A 360 20.47 -10.71 8.91
C THR A 360 21.57 -9.68 9.14
N GLY A 361 21.46 -8.94 10.25
CA GLY A 361 22.34 -7.83 10.58
C GLY A 361 21.86 -6.49 10.03
N SER A 362 20.56 -6.37 9.75
CA SER A 362 19.94 -5.13 9.26
C SER A 362 19.40 -4.25 10.41
N GLY A 363 19.11 -4.85 11.58
CA GLY A 363 18.65 -4.13 12.76
C GLY A 363 17.23 -3.63 12.69
N GLU A 364 16.87 -2.73 13.60
CA GLU A 364 15.54 -2.11 13.63
C GLU A 364 15.40 -1.06 12.53
N PHE A 365 16.44 -0.24 12.32
CA PHE A 365 16.50 0.82 11.32
C PHE A 365 17.74 0.65 10.45
N GLN A 366 17.51 0.52 9.14
CA GLN A 366 18.57 0.36 8.15
C GLN A 366 18.68 1.60 7.26
N MET A 367 19.82 2.25 7.31
CA MET A 367 20.23 3.29 6.39
C MET A 367 21.08 2.67 5.28
N GLN A 368 20.60 2.71 4.07
CA GLN A 368 21.28 2.15 2.91
C GLN A 368 22.19 3.21 2.24
N TRP A 369 22.15 3.35 0.93
CA TRP A 369 23.01 4.27 0.18
C TRP A 369 22.22 5.50 -0.28
N ASN A 370 22.94 6.61 -0.53
CA ASN A 370 22.40 7.77 -1.25
C ASN A 370 21.15 8.40 -0.59
N MET A 371 21.26 8.79 0.66
CA MET A 371 20.22 9.56 1.38
C MET A 371 20.48 11.07 1.26
N THR A 372 19.44 11.89 1.28
CA THR A 372 19.53 13.37 1.24
C THR A 372 18.42 14.01 2.04
N ASP A 373 18.79 14.84 3.03
CA ASP A 373 17.86 15.67 3.84
C ASP A 373 16.69 14.89 4.47
N ASP A 374 16.93 13.63 4.85
CA ASP A 374 15.96 12.76 5.51
C ASP A 374 15.90 13.01 7.02
N VAL A 375 14.83 12.54 7.69
CA VAL A 375 14.59 12.71 9.12
C VAL A 375 14.11 11.41 9.76
N PHE A 376 14.69 11.07 10.94
CA PHE A 376 14.26 9.95 11.79
C PHE A 376 14.12 10.43 13.23
N GLU A 377 12.91 10.78 13.67
CA GLU A 377 12.66 11.42 14.98
C GLU A 377 11.45 10.84 15.71
N ASN A 378 11.42 10.97 17.02
CA ASN A 378 10.31 10.55 17.87
C ASN A 378 9.94 9.06 17.75
N ASN A 379 10.83 8.18 17.31
CA ASN A 379 10.53 6.76 17.19
C ASN A 379 10.90 6.00 18.47
N ILE A 380 10.09 5.03 18.86
CA ILE A 380 10.51 3.98 19.78
C ILE A 380 11.21 2.89 18.97
N VAL A 381 12.43 2.56 19.37
CA VAL A 381 13.24 1.52 18.73
C VAL A 381 13.66 0.51 19.81
N TYR A 382 12.89 -0.56 19.91
CA TYR A 382 13.13 -1.66 20.85
C TYR A 382 13.79 -2.81 20.10
N ALA A 383 15.11 -2.93 20.23
CA ALA A 383 15.85 -3.95 19.51
C ALA A 383 15.75 -5.33 20.17
N GLY A 384 15.71 -6.35 19.32
CA GLY A 384 15.71 -7.75 19.70
C GLY A 384 16.99 -8.19 20.45
N PRO A 385 17.16 -9.50 20.70
CA PRO A 385 18.23 -10.03 21.58
C PRO A 385 19.66 -9.66 21.17
N ARG A 386 19.89 -9.32 19.90
CA ARG A 386 21.21 -8.86 19.41
C ARG A 386 21.53 -7.42 19.76
N CYS A 387 20.57 -6.66 20.24
CA CYS A 387 20.70 -5.23 20.55
C CYS A 387 21.20 -4.37 19.37
N LEU A 388 20.94 -4.78 18.13
CA LEU A 388 21.30 -4.02 16.94
C LEU A 388 20.21 -2.98 16.65
N ILE A 389 20.49 -1.73 17.02
CA ILE A 389 19.55 -0.61 16.92
C ILE A 389 19.43 -0.15 15.46
N ALA A 390 20.56 0.22 14.88
CA ALA A 390 20.59 0.75 13.53
C ALA A 390 21.83 0.28 12.76
N VAL A 391 21.68 0.21 11.45
CA VAL A 391 22.75 -0.13 10.52
C VAL A 391 22.87 0.96 9.46
N ASN A 392 24.08 1.44 9.25
CA ASN A 392 24.40 2.38 8.20
C ASN A 392 25.39 1.75 7.22
N LYS A 393 24.91 1.42 6.04
CA LYS A 393 25.72 0.83 4.96
C LYS A 393 26.58 1.85 4.22
N SER A 394 26.21 3.14 4.27
CA SER A 394 26.94 4.22 3.61
C SER A 394 27.98 4.87 4.53
N GLN A 395 28.99 5.56 3.93
CA GLN A 395 29.84 6.44 4.70
C GLN A 395 29.17 7.80 4.84
N ILE A 396 28.70 8.12 6.05
CA ILE A 396 28.09 9.42 6.33
C ILE A 396 29.18 10.45 6.65
N ASP A 397 29.14 11.60 5.97
CA ASP A 397 29.90 12.78 6.39
C ASP A 397 29.24 13.38 7.64
N LYS A 398 29.84 13.16 8.80
CA LYS A 398 29.35 13.68 10.09
C LYS A 398 29.26 15.21 10.16
N LYS A 399 29.89 15.95 9.21
CA LYS A 399 29.79 17.42 9.12
C LYS A 399 28.56 17.89 8.35
N LYS A 400 28.05 17.06 7.46
CA LYS A 400 26.81 17.28 6.71
C LYS A 400 26.07 15.94 6.61
N PRO A 401 25.45 15.50 7.69
CA PRO A 401 24.75 14.22 7.68
C PRO A 401 23.58 14.30 6.67
N PRO A 402 23.37 13.24 5.88
CA PRO A 402 22.27 13.18 4.92
C PRO A 402 20.91 12.93 5.58
N ILE A 403 20.92 12.64 6.88
CA ILE A 403 19.75 12.36 7.69
C ILE A 403 19.91 12.99 9.06
N ILE A 404 18.84 13.58 9.59
CA ILE A 404 18.73 14.01 10.98
C ILE A 404 18.15 12.87 11.80
N ILE A 405 18.83 12.46 12.85
CA ILE A 405 18.35 11.43 13.80
C ILE A 405 18.40 12.05 15.19
N ASP A 406 17.24 12.23 15.84
CA ASP A 406 17.15 12.77 17.20
C ASP A 406 15.78 12.48 17.85
N HIS A 407 15.63 12.77 19.14
CA HIS A 407 14.41 12.60 19.93
C HIS A 407 13.84 11.17 19.91
N ASN A 408 14.67 10.14 19.72
CA ASN A 408 14.22 8.75 19.72
C ASN A 408 14.35 8.12 21.10
N LEU A 409 13.56 7.10 21.38
CA LEU A 409 13.69 6.26 22.57
C LEU A 409 14.20 4.88 22.15
N TYR A 410 15.41 4.56 22.58
CA TYR A 410 16.07 3.29 22.29
C TYR A 410 16.00 2.34 23.47
N TYR A 411 15.89 1.06 23.20
CA TYR A 411 16.01 0.03 24.21
C TYR A 411 16.42 -1.32 23.63
N CYS A 412 17.10 -2.11 24.44
CA CYS A 412 17.22 -3.55 24.28
C CYS A 412 17.39 -4.21 25.65
N ALA A 413 16.93 -5.44 25.82
CA ALA A 413 16.89 -6.13 27.11
C ALA A 413 18.27 -6.32 27.77
N SER A 414 19.37 -6.37 26.99
CA SER A 414 20.74 -6.47 27.50
C SER A 414 21.30 -5.13 28.01
N GLY A 415 20.54 -4.04 27.88
CA GLY A 415 20.86 -2.71 28.40
C GLY A 415 21.73 -1.84 27.51
N ALA A 416 21.85 -0.56 27.88
CA ALA A 416 22.51 0.49 27.11
C ALA A 416 23.94 0.16 26.65
N GLN A 417 24.71 -0.54 27.47
CA GLN A 417 26.10 -0.89 27.16
C GLN A 417 26.26 -1.98 26.11
N ALA A 418 25.16 -2.74 25.82
CA ALA A 418 25.12 -3.78 24.81
C ALA A 418 24.55 -3.30 23.49
N SER A 419 23.92 -2.11 23.45
CA SER A 419 23.31 -1.57 22.25
C SER A 419 24.35 -1.29 21.16
N MET A 420 23.99 -1.54 19.91
CA MET A 420 24.90 -1.47 18.76
C MET A 420 24.35 -0.61 17.65
N TRP A 421 25.22 0.24 17.09
CA TRP A 421 25.03 0.96 15.83
C TRP A 421 26.14 0.51 14.88
N ALA A 422 25.79 -0.23 13.85
CA ALA A 422 26.75 -0.70 12.86
C ALA A 422 26.90 0.35 11.75
N GLU A 423 28.10 0.89 11.60
CA GLU A 423 28.48 1.78 10.52
C GLU A 423 29.31 1.03 9.47
N ALA A 424 29.41 1.55 8.26
CA ALA A 424 30.15 0.94 7.15
C ALA A 424 31.61 0.56 7.48
N SER A 425 32.24 1.26 8.41
CA SER A 425 33.67 1.07 8.79
C SER A 425 33.88 0.53 10.20
N ALA A 426 32.87 0.57 11.08
CA ALA A 426 33.00 0.20 12.48
C ALA A 426 31.62 -0.06 13.12
N THR A 427 31.61 -0.69 14.28
CA THR A 427 30.41 -0.78 15.13
C THR A 427 30.64 0.01 16.39
N VAL A 428 29.76 0.95 16.68
CA VAL A 428 29.70 1.65 17.97
C VAL A 428 28.88 0.80 18.93
N THR A 429 29.45 0.44 20.05
CA THR A 429 28.77 -0.34 21.09
C THR A 429 28.62 0.49 22.35
N GLY A 430 27.40 0.59 22.86
CA GLY A 430 26.99 1.37 24.02
C GLY A 430 26.42 2.74 23.65
N PHE A 431 25.23 3.04 24.19
CA PHE A 431 24.51 4.29 23.90
C PHE A 431 25.31 5.54 24.29
N ASP A 432 25.91 5.55 25.46
CA ASP A 432 26.70 6.71 25.89
C ASP A 432 27.82 7.04 24.92
N LYS A 433 28.52 6.01 24.43
CA LYS A 433 29.59 6.19 23.45
C LYS A 433 29.05 6.69 22.11
N TYR A 434 27.89 6.19 21.67
CA TYR A 434 27.24 6.63 20.45
C TYR A 434 26.89 8.13 20.50
N VAL A 435 26.36 8.60 21.64
CA VAL A 435 26.07 10.02 21.87
C VAL A 435 27.35 10.86 21.98
N GLU A 436 28.40 10.37 22.68
CA GLU A 436 29.69 11.05 22.80
C GLU A 436 30.35 11.32 21.42
N GLU A 437 30.12 10.49 20.45
CA GLU A 437 30.60 10.70 19.07
C GLU A 437 29.88 11.84 18.32
N GLY A 438 28.92 12.52 18.99
CA GLY A 438 28.22 13.69 18.46
C GLY A 438 26.91 13.38 17.76
N ASN A 439 26.42 12.14 17.91
CA ASN A 439 25.10 11.72 17.44
C ASN A 439 24.03 12.13 18.45
N GLU A 440 22.83 12.36 18.04
CA GLU A 440 21.56 12.42 18.78
C GLU A 440 21.63 13.04 20.20
N ARG A 441 21.31 14.29 20.36
CA ARG A 441 21.45 14.99 21.66
C ARG A 441 20.24 14.84 22.57
N HIS A 442 19.07 14.56 22.01
CA HIS A 442 17.79 14.52 22.74
C HIS A 442 17.18 13.11 22.75
N SER A 443 17.86 12.13 22.19
CA SER A 443 17.45 10.74 22.27
C SER A 443 17.80 10.14 23.62
N HIS A 444 17.05 9.13 24.04
CA HIS A 444 17.20 8.48 25.34
C HIS A 444 17.31 6.96 25.18
N PHE A 445 17.96 6.32 26.16
CA PHE A 445 17.96 4.86 26.28
C PHE A 445 17.25 4.46 27.56
N SER A 446 16.03 3.92 27.43
CA SER A 446 15.23 3.46 28.57
C SER A 446 14.16 2.48 28.09
N ASP A 447 13.73 1.57 28.97
CA ASP A 447 12.57 0.71 28.70
C ASP A 447 11.33 1.58 28.40
N PRO A 448 10.66 1.41 27.27
CA PRO A 448 9.45 2.18 26.96
C PRO A 448 8.27 1.88 27.86
N HIS A 449 8.33 0.86 28.71
CA HIS A 449 7.25 0.42 29.59
C HIS A 449 5.94 0.19 28.87
N PHE A 450 5.94 -0.68 27.89
CA PHE A 450 4.71 -1.12 27.22
C PHE A 450 3.76 -1.84 28.19
N VAL A 451 2.46 -1.78 27.92
CA VAL A 451 1.43 -2.41 28.75
C VAL A 451 1.61 -3.93 28.78
N ASP A 452 1.69 -4.58 27.61
CA ASP A 452 1.93 -6.04 27.52
C ASP A 452 2.48 -6.40 26.12
N ALA A 453 3.74 -6.10 25.86
CA ALA A 453 4.37 -6.37 24.56
C ALA A 453 4.32 -7.86 24.17
N ALA A 454 4.30 -8.78 25.15
CA ALA A 454 4.17 -10.21 24.87
C ALA A 454 2.80 -10.62 24.27
N LYS A 455 1.81 -9.72 24.35
CA LYS A 455 0.50 -9.85 23.69
C LYS A 455 0.31 -8.83 22.57
N ASN A 456 1.38 -8.23 22.10
CA ASN A 456 1.37 -7.18 21.09
C ASN A 456 0.59 -5.92 21.53
N ASP A 457 0.50 -5.68 22.85
CA ASP A 457 -0.02 -4.44 23.40
C ASP A 457 1.11 -3.46 23.68
N PHE A 458 1.36 -2.58 22.72
CA PHE A 458 2.43 -1.58 22.74
C PHE A 458 1.97 -0.20 23.25
N HIS A 459 0.83 -0.10 23.91
CA HIS A 459 0.44 1.11 24.59
C HIS A 459 1.43 1.46 25.71
N LEU A 460 1.57 2.75 25.97
CA LEU A 460 2.46 3.25 26.99
C LEU A 460 1.80 3.21 28.38
N ARG A 461 2.50 2.66 29.36
CA ARG A 461 2.10 2.77 30.77
C ARG A 461 2.30 4.20 31.26
N SER A 462 1.59 4.60 32.32
CA SER A 462 1.65 5.95 32.89
C SER A 462 3.02 6.38 33.42
N ASP A 463 3.93 5.43 33.60
CA ASP A 463 5.33 5.64 34.02
C ASP A 463 6.33 5.53 32.85
N SER A 464 5.84 5.51 31.60
CA SER A 464 6.69 5.40 30.42
C SER A 464 7.56 6.64 30.21
N PRO A 465 8.87 6.46 29.95
CA PRO A 465 9.76 7.56 29.60
C PRO A 465 9.47 8.16 28.21
N ALA A 466 8.68 7.50 27.38
CA ALA A 466 8.25 8.02 26.09
C ALA A 466 7.20 9.13 26.20
N MET A 467 6.53 9.24 27.38
CA MET A 467 5.46 10.22 27.57
C MET A 467 5.99 11.66 27.60
N ALA A 468 5.41 12.50 26.76
CA ALA A 468 5.75 13.93 26.64
C ALA A 468 7.24 14.20 26.34
N ALA A 469 7.96 13.21 25.80
CA ALA A 469 9.41 13.27 25.55
C ALA A 469 9.73 13.57 24.05
N GLY A 470 8.77 13.49 23.17
CA GLY A 470 8.93 13.82 21.76
C GLY A 470 8.86 15.31 21.47
N THR A 471 9.27 15.71 20.27
CA THR A 471 9.17 17.07 19.75
C THR A 471 8.03 17.21 18.74
N ALA A 472 7.32 18.33 18.77
CA ALA A 472 6.39 18.73 17.71
C ALA A 472 7.04 19.74 16.75
N GLU A 473 8.19 20.31 17.12
CA GLU A 473 8.87 21.34 16.34
C GLU A 473 9.64 20.72 15.18
N GLY A 474 9.27 21.08 13.94
CA GLY A 474 9.90 20.56 12.72
C GLY A 474 9.50 19.14 12.34
N ALA A 475 8.91 18.36 13.25
CA ALA A 475 8.46 17.00 13.00
C ALA A 475 7.02 16.98 12.45
N ASN A 476 6.79 16.27 11.36
CA ASN A 476 5.44 16.07 10.80
C ASN A 476 4.69 14.98 11.55
N VAL A 477 4.39 15.21 12.84
CA VAL A 477 3.82 14.21 13.75
C VAL A 477 2.37 13.81 13.43
N GLY A 478 1.66 14.62 12.65
CA GLY A 478 0.26 14.38 12.28
C GLY A 478 -0.75 14.86 13.32
N GLU A 479 -2.02 14.65 13.02
CA GLU A 479 -3.12 15.04 13.91
C GLU A 479 -3.50 13.95 14.90
N LEU A 480 -3.39 12.68 14.47
CA LEU A 480 -3.84 11.51 15.19
C LEU A 480 -2.70 10.49 15.37
N ASP A 481 -2.74 9.73 16.45
CA ASP A 481 -1.89 8.57 16.68
C ASP A 481 -2.40 7.31 15.94
N LEU A 482 -1.78 6.15 16.19
CA LEU A 482 -2.15 4.89 15.54
C LEU A 482 -3.64 4.53 15.73
N GLU A 483 -4.24 4.84 16.85
CA GLU A 483 -5.63 4.51 17.17
C GLU A 483 -6.62 5.68 17.00
N GLY A 484 -6.17 6.79 16.43
CA GLY A 484 -7.01 7.96 16.18
C GLY A 484 -7.18 8.88 17.37
N SER A 485 -6.35 8.78 18.39
CA SER A 485 -6.28 9.75 19.48
C SER A 485 -5.52 11.01 19.03
N PRO A 486 -5.85 12.23 19.52
CA PRO A 486 -5.11 13.43 19.18
C PRO A 486 -3.62 13.32 19.51
N ARG A 487 -2.76 13.49 18.51
CA ARG A 487 -1.31 13.32 18.63
C ARG A 487 -0.63 14.35 19.52
N VAL A 488 -1.10 15.57 19.53
CA VAL A 488 -0.56 16.64 20.36
C VAL A 488 -1.52 16.94 21.52
N LYS A 489 -1.11 16.67 22.75
CA LYS A 489 -1.87 16.95 23.96
C LYS A 489 -1.18 18.04 24.79
N SER A 490 -1.83 19.18 24.95
CA SER A 490 -1.28 20.34 25.70
C SER A 490 0.12 20.77 25.22
N GLY A 491 0.36 20.71 23.92
CA GLY A 491 1.64 21.03 23.28
C GLY A 491 2.74 19.97 23.47
N LYS A 492 2.40 18.77 23.95
CA LYS A 492 3.32 17.66 24.17
C LYS A 492 3.02 16.51 23.21
N VAL A 493 4.08 15.79 22.82
CA VAL A 493 4.06 14.63 21.97
C VAL A 493 4.76 13.48 22.69
N ASP A 494 4.17 12.32 22.68
CA ASP A 494 4.82 11.10 23.16
C ASP A 494 5.66 10.50 22.02
N ILE A 495 6.78 9.86 22.36
CA ILE A 495 7.60 9.11 21.41
C ILE A 495 6.88 7.80 21.04
N GLY A 496 6.97 7.37 19.78
CA GLY A 496 6.33 6.14 19.30
C GLY A 496 4.94 6.37 18.70
N CYS A 497 4.27 5.29 18.28
CA CYS A 497 3.03 5.36 17.49
C CYS A 497 1.76 5.65 18.32
N TYR A 498 1.80 5.52 19.64
CA TYR A 498 0.68 5.81 20.53
C TYR A 498 0.88 7.11 21.29
N GLN A 499 -0.21 7.82 21.54
CA GLN A 499 -0.28 8.97 22.45
C GLN A 499 -1.01 8.54 23.73
N ALA A 500 -0.33 8.56 24.87
CA ALA A 500 -0.93 8.18 26.14
C ALA A 500 -2.15 9.05 26.49
N GLN A 501 -3.14 8.43 27.11
CA GLN A 501 -4.42 9.07 27.44
C GLN A 501 -4.34 10.02 28.64
#